data_631b06b30e9347746fe4326ffd6867ef
#
_entry.id   631b06b30e9347746fe4326ffd6867ef
#
_cell.length_a   1.000
_cell.length_b   1.000
_cell.length_c   1.000
_cell.angle_alpha   90.00
_cell.angle_beta   90.00
_cell.angle_gamma   90.00
#
_symmetry.space_group_name_H-M   'P 1'
#
loop_
_entity.id
_entity.type
_entity.pdbx_description
1 polymer ?
#
loop_
_entity_poly.entity_id
_entity_poly.type
_entity_poly.pdbx_seq_one_letter_code
_entity_poly.pdbx_strand_id
1 'polypeptide(L)'
;YFLTCPQLTLGLPLIVMLLTRRTKSVVAMLLVCCMAWGAGYALIWASKWFLGYLLTDYNLLADALNQVGVRTTGLYKGMELTFINMFNFVWSNIAVRGLQWIVYVILILVFCLAGIYSHYQKGIKRQRKYLWLVIIMMIVPVWYMVLKEHSVQHGWFTWRALLLSLYAFMLWMYYTVREERHIENE
;
A
#
# COMPACT_ATOMS: atom_id res chain seq x y z
N TYR A 1 1.86 -15.28 7.48
CA TYR A 1 1.14 -14.60 6.36
C TYR A 1 1.23 -13.08 6.43
N PHE A 2 1.31 -12.45 7.60
CA PHE A 2 1.45 -10.99 7.73
C PHE A 2 2.80 -10.48 7.19
N LEU A 3 3.88 -11.21 7.45
CA LEU A 3 5.22 -10.89 6.99
C LEU A 3 5.45 -11.14 5.49
N THR A 4 4.52 -11.82 4.82
CA THR A 4 4.59 -12.08 3.37
C THR A 4 3.96 -10.97 2.53
N CYS A 5 3.43 -9.92 3.16
CA CYS A 5 2.82 -8.78 2.47
C CYS A 5 3.88 -7.67 2.31
N PRO A 6 4.59 -7.58 1.15
CA PRO A 6 5.69 -6.62 0.97
C PRO A 6 5.25 -5.17 1.20
N GLN A 7 4.00 -4.86 0.90
CA GLN A 7 3.43 -3.53 1.11
C GLN A 7 3.37 -3.13 2.58
N LEU A 8 3.05 -4.07 3.47
CA LEU A 8 3.02 -3.82 4.92
C LEU A 8 4.42 -3.65 5.49
N THR A 9 5.39 -4.47 5.03
CA THR A 9 6.78 -4.37 5.47
C THR A 9 7.47 -3.08 5.04
N LEU A 10 7.05 -2.48 3.92
CA LEU A 10 7.50 -1.16 3.49
C LEU A 10 6.69 -0.04 4.18
N GLY A 11 5.39 -0.14 4.15
CA GLY A 11 4.51 0.97 4.51
C GLY A 11 4.47 1.29 6.00
N LEU A 12 4.47 0.27 6.88
CA LEU A 12 4.43 0.51 8.34
C LEU A 12 5.69 1.23 8.85
N PRO A 13 6.92 0.82 8.52
CA PRO A 13 8.11 1.59 8.87
C PRO A 13 8.10 3.02 8.33
N LEU A 14 7.63 3.23 7.09
CA LEU A 14 7.49 4.58 6.51
C LEU A 14 6.56 5.46 7.33
N ILE A 15 5.41 4.93 7.75
CA ILE A 15 4.47 5.65 8.60
C ILE A 15 5.13 6.01 9.94
N VAL A 16 5.76 5.05 10.61
CA VAL A 16 6.43 5.28 11.90
C VAL A 16 7.51 6.35 11.76
N MET A 17 8.35 6.28 10.72
CA MET A 17 9.41 7.26 10.49
C MET A 17 8.84 8.66 10.18
N LEU A 18 7.76 8.72 9.39
CA LEU A 18 7.09 9.97 9.06
C LEU A 18 6.54 10.68 10.30
N LEU A 19 5.99 9.90 11.23
CA LEU A 19 5.34 10.44 12.43
C LEU A 19 6.32 10.75 13.56
N THR A 20 7.40 9.98 13.68
CA THR A 20 8.33 10.09 14.83
C THR A 20 9.53 10.99 14.56
N ARG A 21 9.97 11.15 13.31
CA ARG A 21 11.17 11.93 12.98
C ARG A 21 10.84 13.34 12.49
N ARG A 22 11.52 14.32 13.08
CA ARG A 22 11.60 15.68 12.54
C ARG A 22 12.67 15.71 11.45
N THR A 23 12.37 15.22 10.25
CA THR A 23 13.31 15.24 9.13
C THR A 23 13.23 16.55 8.37
N LYS A 24 14.40 17.11 7.99
CA LYS A 24 14.46 18.30 7.11
C LYS A 24 13.89 17.99 5.70
N SER A 25 13.98 16.73 5.25
CA SER A 25 13.46 16.29 3.96
C SER A 25 12.74 14.94 4.07
N VAL A 26 11.42 14.97 3.99
CA VAL A 26 10.57 13.77 3.97
C VAL A 26 10.83 12.95 2.71
N VAL A 27 11.06 13.62 1.57
CA VAL A 27 11.34 12.95 0.28
C VAL A 27 12.59 12.09 0.39
N ALA A 28 13.71 12.65 0.90
CA ALA A 28 14.95 11.91 1.05
C ALA A 28 14.76 10.71 1.98
N MET A 29 14.02 10.88 3.08
CA MET A 29 13.70 9.78 4.00
C MET A 29 12.92 8.66 3.30
N LEU A 30 11.87 9.01 2.55
CA LEU A 30 11.07 8.03 1.81
C LEU A 30 11.92 7.28 0.78
N LEU A 31 12.75 8.01 0.01
CA LEU A 31 13.63 7.41 -0.98
C LEU A 31 14.62 6.44 -0.33
N VAL A 32 15.29 6.84 0.74
CA VAL A 32 16.24 5.98 1.46
C VAL A 32 15.55 4.72 1.99
N CYS A 33 14.37 4.85 2.59
CA CYS A 33 13.62 3.70 3.09
C CYS A 33 13.16 2.77 1.96
N CYS A 34 12.67 3.31 0.85
CA CYS A 34 12.28 2.51 -0.32
C CYS A 34 13.49 1.79 -0.93
N MET A 35 14.64 2.46 -1.05
CA MET A 35 15.88 1.86 -1.57
C MET A 35 16.41 0.77 -0.63
N ALA A 36 16.46 1.03 0.67
CA ALA A 36 16.92 0.04 1.65
C ALA A 36 15.99 -1.19 1.68
N TRP A 37 14.69 -0.98 1.64
CA TRP A 37 13.72 -2.06 1.56
C TRP A 37 13.86 -2.85 0.25
N GLY A 38 13.94 -2.16 -0.90
CA GLY A 38 14.08 -2.78 -2.22
C GLY A 38 15.38 -3.59 -2.34
N ALA A 39 16.49 -3.04 -1.85
CA ALA A 39 17.78 -3.75 -1.82
C ALA A 39 17.72 -4.99 -0.92
N GLY A 40 17.16 -4.89 0.28
CA GLY A 40 16.99 -6.03 1.18
C GLY A 40 16.10 -7.12 0.56
N TYR A 41 15.00 -6.72 -0.08
CA TYR A 41 14.10 -7.64 -0.77
C TYR A 41 14.80 -8.34 -1.95
N ALA A 42 15.52 -7.58 -2.79
CA ALA A 42 16.27 -8.11 -3.91
C ALA A 42 17.38 -9.07 -3.47
N LEU A 43 18.11 -8.74 -2.41
CA LEU A 43 19.18 -9.61 -1.86
C LEU A 43 18.62 -10.94 -1.36
N ILE A 44 17.47 -10.93 -0.64
CA ILE A 44 16.84 -12.17 -0.16
C ILE A 44 16.41 -13.04 -1.35
N TRP A 45 15.83 -12.47 -2.39
CA TRP A 45 15.41 -13.23 -3.56
C TRP A 45 16.60 -13.72 -4.38
N ALA A 46 17.59 -12.86 -4.62
CA ALA A 46 18.82 -13.24 -5.32
C ALA A 46 19.56 -14.39 -4.61
N SER A 47 19.65 -14.34 -3.27
CA SER A 47 20.27 -15.42 -2.51
C SER A 47 19.51 -16.75 -2.64
N LYS A 48 18.18 -16.73 -2.65
CA LYS A 48 17.35 -17.93 -2.88
C LYS A 48 17.57 -18.50 -4.27
N TRP A 49 17.59 -17.67 -5.30
CA TRP A 49 17.83 -18.09 -6.67
C TRP A 49 19.25 -18.65 -6.86
N PHE A 50 20.23 -17.99 -6.27
CA PHE A 50 21.63 -18.44 -6.29
C PHE A 50 21.81 -19.79 -5.59
N LEU A 51 21.26 -19.95 -4.39
CA LEU A 51 21.29 -21.23 -3.68
C LEU A 51 20.56 -22.32 -4.44
N GLY A 52 19.40 -22.02 -5.00
CA GLY A 52 18.67 -22.98 -5.83
C GLY A 52 19.46 -23.39 -7.08
N TYR A 53 20.12 -22.45 -7.75
CA TYR A 53 20.99 -22.75 -8.89
C TYR A 53 22.17 -23.65 -8.48
N LEU A 54 22.77 -23.44 -7.30
CA LEU A 54 23.86 -24.29 -6.81
C LEU A 54 23.43 -25.71 -6.37
N LEU A 55 22.18 -25.83 -5.92
CA LEU A 55 21.65 -27.08 -5.35
C LEU A 55 20.83 -27.89 -6.36
N THR A 56 20.46 -27.31 -7.49
CA THR A 56 19.66 -27.97 -8.53
C THR A 56 20.18 -27.59 -9.91
N ASP A 57 20.06 -28.48 -10.87
CA ASP A 57 20.42 -28.21 -12.28
C ASP A 57 19.39 -27.32 -12.99
N TYR A 58 18.45 -26.74 -12.25
CA TYR A 58 17.35 -25.94 -12.77
C TYR A 58 17.67 -24.44 -12.79
N ASN A 59 17.41 -23.77 -13.93
CA ASN A 59 17.65 -22.33 -14.08
C ASN A 59 16.52 -21.51 -13.43
N LEU A 60 16.59 -21.38 -12.11
CA LEU A 60 15.61 -20.63 -11.32
C LEU A 60 15.56 -19.13 -11.67
N LEU A 61 16.66 -18.56 -12.19
CA LEU A 61 16.64 -17.15 -12.59
C LEU A 61 15.80 -16.94 -13.86
N ALA A 62 15.95 -17.82 -14.85
CA ALA A 62 15.15 -17.75 -16.07
C ALA A 62 13.64 -17.94 -15.75
N ASP A 63 13.32 -18.88 -14.86
CA ASP A 63 11.94 -19.10 -14.42
C ASP A 63 11.40 -17.87 -13.65
N ALA A 64 12.18 -17.29 -12.76
CA ALA A 64 11.79 -16.10 -12.01
C ALA A 64 11.49 -14.90 -12.93
N LEU A 65 12.32 -14.68 -13.96
CA LEU A 65 12.09 -13.62 -14.95
C LEU A 65 10.83 -13.89 -15.78
N ASN A 66 10.63 -15.13 -16.19
CA ASN A 66 9.40 -15.54 -16.89
C ASN A 66 8.16 -15.32 -16.01
N GLN A 67 8.22 -15.67 -14.73
CA GLN A 67 7.14 -15.44 -13.76
C GLN A 67 6.81 -13.96 -13.57
N VAL A 68 7.82 -13.08 -13.56
CA VAL A 68 7.58 -11.63 -13.54
C VAL A 68 6.81 -11.20 -14.79
N GLY A 69 7.23 -11.67 -15.97
CA GLY A 69 6.52 -11.41 -17.22
C GLY A 69 5.05 -11.84 -17.15
N VAL A 70 4.79 -13.10 -16.79
CA VAL A 70 3.43 -13.64 -16.65
C VAL A 70 2.58 -12.82 -15.69
N ARG A 71 3.12 -12.42 -14.52
CA ARG A 71 2.34 -11.71 -13.50
C ARG A 71 2.05 -10.26 -13.82
N THR A 72 2.75 -9.70 -14.80
CA THR A 72 2.53 -8.32 -15.26
C THR A 72 1.73 -8.23 -16.57
N THR A 73 1.50 -9.34 -17.26
CA THR A 73 0.83 -9.33 -18.60
C THR A 73 -0.60 -8.82 -18.58
N GLY A 74 -1.26 -8.83 -17.43
CA GLY A 74 -2.65 -8.37 -17.34
C GLY A 74 -3.67 -9.33 -17.98
N LEU A 75 -3.30 -10.59 -18.18
CA LEU A 75 -4.21 -11.65 -18.62
C LEU A 75 -4.45 -12.65 -17.49
N TYR A 76 -5.71 -12.96 -17.22
CA TYR A 76 -6.09 -14.00 -16.26
C TYR A 76 -7.21 -14.87 -16.84
N LYS A 77 -6.94 -16.16 -17.02
CA LYS A 77 -7.89 -17.12 -17.59
C LYS A 77 -8.53 -16.64 -18.91
N GLY A 78 -7.75 -16.00 -19.76
CA GLY A 78 -8.21 -15.48 -21.05
C GLY A 78 -8.95 -14.13 -20.98
N MET A 79 -9.12 -13.55 -19.79
CA MET A 79 -9.70 -12.21 -19.63
C MET A 79 -8.60 -11.15 -19.50
N GLU A 80 -8.77 -10.05 -20.20
CA GLU A 80 -7.90 -8.90 -20.07
C GLU A 80 -8.19 -8.15 -18.76
N LEU A 81 -7.16 -7.94 -17.96
CA LEU A 81 -7.24 -7.23 -16.69
C LEU A 81 -7.05 -5.73 -16.91
N THR A 82 -8.11 -5.07 -17.36
CA THR A 82 -8.16 -3.61 -17.47
C THR A 82 -8.19 -2.97 -16.08
N PHE A 83 -7.97 -1.66 -16.01
CA PHE A 83 -8.09 -0.90 -14.76
C PHE A 83 -9.47 -1.08 -14.11
N ILE A 84 -10.53 -1.03 -14.91
CA ILE A 84 -11.92 -1.19 -14.42
C ILE A 84 -12.13 -2.59 -13.87
N ASN A 85 -11.64 -3.62 -14.56
CA ASN A 85 -11.77 -5.01 -14.10
C ASN A 85 -11.01 -5.24 -12.78
N MET A 86 -9.83 -4.62 -12.63
CA MET A 86 -9.07 -4.67 -11.38
C MET A 86 -9.77 -3.94 -10.25
N PHE A 87 -10.33 -2.76 -10.51
CA PHE A 87 -11.11 -2.01 -9.53
C PHE A 87 -12.33 -2.81 -9.07
N ASN A 88 -13.10 -3.36 -10.01
CA ASN A 88 -14.27 -4.19 -9.71
C ASN A 88 -13.88 -5.45 -8.94
N PHE A 89 -12.74 -6.07 -9.27
CA PHE A 89 -12.22 -7.22 -8.55
C PHE A 89 -11.89 -6.88 -7.09
N VAL A 90 -11.16 -5.80 -6.85
CA VAL A 90 -10.85 -5.32 -5.49
C VAL A 90 -12.12 -4.99 -4.73
N TRP A 91 -13.06 -4.29 -5.37
CA TRP A 91 -14.34 -3.92 -4.78
C TRP A 91 -15.19 -5.13 -4.46
N SER A 92 -15.30 -6.11 -5.36
CA SER A 92 -16.06 -7.35 -5.11
C SER A 92 -15.47 -8.16 -3.96
N ASN A 93 -14.14 -8.23 -3.85
CA ASN A 93 -13.49 -8.87 -2.69
C ASN A 93 -13.79 -8.14 -1.38
N ILE A 94 -13.91 -6.82 -1.42
CA ILE A 94 -14.32 -6.02 -0.28
C ILE A 94 -15.80 -6.30 0.04
N ALA A 95 -16.68 -6.26 -0.94
CA ALA A 95 -18.13 -6.40 -0.75
C ALA A 95 -18.56 -7.82 -0.31
N VAL A 96 -17.94 -8.87 -0.85
CA VAL A 96 -18.29 -10.28 -0.58
C VAL A 96 -17.96 -10.72 0.85
N ARG A 97 -17.05 -10.02 1.54
CA ARG A 97 -16.61 -10.43 2.89
C ARG A 97 -17.50 -9.98 4.04
N GLY A 98 -18.68 -9.46 3.75
CA GLY A 98 -19.79 -9.34 4.68
C GLY A 98 -19.78 -8.14 5.64
N LEU A 99 -20.59 -8.25 6.68
CA LEU A 99 -20.94 -7.18 7.63
C LEU A 99 -19.73 -6.45 8.24
N GLN A 100 -18.58 -7.11 8.35
CA GLN A 100 -17.33 -6.52 8.85
C GLN A 100 -16.88 -5.32 8.00
N TRP A 101 -17.15 -5.35 6.70
CA TRP A 101 -16.79 -4.28 5.80
C TRP A 101 -17.74 -3.08 5.86
N ILE A 102 -18.99 -3.29 6.22
CA ILE A 102 -19.94 -2.19 6.42
C ILE A 102 -19.43 -1.27 7.52
N VAL A 103 -18.91 -1.82 8.60
CA VAL A 103 -18.28 -1.04 9.69
C VAL A 103 -17.08 -0.24 9.17
N TYR A 104 -16.19 -0.86 8.37
CA TYR A 104 -15.05 -0.16 7.78
C TYR A 104 -15.48 0.92 6.80
N VAL A 105 -16.48 0.66 5.95
CA VAL A 105 -17.03 1.65 5.01
C VAL A 105 -17.65 2.82 5.77
N ILE A 106 -18.42 2.56 6.82
CA ILE A 106 -19.01 3.61 7.66
C ILE A 106 -17.90 4.42 8.33
N LEU A 107 -16.88 3.78 8.90
CA LEU A 107 -15.73 4.47 9.50
C LEU A 107 -15.00 5.33 8.48
N ILE A 108 -14.73 4.81 7.27
CA ILE A 108 -14.12 5.57 6.17
C ILE A 108 -14.99 6.78 5.81
N LEU A 109 -16.30 6.61 5.67
CA LEU A 109 -17.22 7.71 5.35
C LEU A 109 -17.25 8.77 6.46
N VAL A 110 -17.32 8.36 7.73
CA VAL A 110 -17.29 9.29 8.88
C VAL A 110 -15.98 10.07 8.88
N PHE A 111 -14.84 9.40 8.69
CA PHE A 111 -13.53 10.07 8.62
C PHE A 111 -13.41 10.96 7.39
N CYS A 112 -13.92 10.55 6.22
CA CYS A 112 -13.96 11.40 5.02
C CYS A 112 -14.76 12.68 5.27
N LEU A 113 -15.97 12.55 5.82
CA LEU A 113 -16.83 13.68 6.12
C LEU A 113 -16.19 14.63 7.14
N ALA A 114 -15.59 14.08 8.20
CA ALA A 114 -14.86 14.86 9.20
C ALA A 114 -13.69 15.61 8.56
N GLY A 115 -12.94 14.97 7.64
CA GLY A 115 -11.84 15.60 6.94
C GLY A 115 -12.28 16.67 5.95
N ILE A 116 -13.34 16.42 5.21
CA ILE A 116 -13.93 17.42 4.30
C ILE A 116 -14.42 18.63 5.11
N TYR A 117 -15.10 18.40 6.22
CA TYR A 117 -15.56 19.45 7.11
C TYR A 117 -14.40 20.28 7.68
N SER A 118 -13.37 19.60 8.18
CA SER A 118 -12.17 20.22 8.69
C SER A 118 -11.44 21.03 7.61
N HIS A 119 -11.33 20.47 6.40
CA HIS A 119 -10.71 21.14 5.25
C HIS A 119 -11.46 22.43 4.85
N TYR A 120 -12.78 22.38 4.84
CA TYR A 120 -13.63 23.53 4.51
C TYR A 120 -13.43 24.68 5.50
N GLN A 121 -13.28 24.37 6.79
CA GLN A 121 -13.12 25.38 7.85
C GLN A 121 -11.76 26.11 7.84
N LYS A 122 -10.66 25.50 7.43
CA LYS A 122 -9.29 25.95 7.79
C LYS A 122 -8.27 26.16 6.64
N GLY A 123 -8.64 25.91 5.40
CA GLY A 123 -7.81 26.15 4.21
C GLY A 123 -6.61 25.21 4.02
N ILE A 124 -6.15 25.15 2.78
CA ILE A 124 -5.23 24.12 2.23
C ILE A 124 -3.80 24.15 2.80
N LYS A 125 -3.33 25.28 3.33
CA LYS A 125 -1.90 25.47 3.61
C LYS A 125 -1.33 24.57 4.71
N ARG A 126 -2.15 24.11 5.66
CA ARG A 126 -1.71 23.37 6.86
C ARG A 126 -1.55 21.87 6.63
N GLN A 127 -2.21 21.32 5.62
CA GLN A 127 -2.26 19.88 5.38
C GLN A 127 -1.04 19.31 4.64
N ARG A 128 -0.15 20.15 4.08
CA ARG A 128 1.02 19.70 3.30
C ARG A 128 1.91 18.69 4.03
N LYS A 129 2.01 18.81 5.36
CA LYS A 129 2.84 17.92 6.18
C LYS A 129 2.40 16.45 6.12
N TYR A 130 1.10 16.20 5.98
CA TYR A 130 0.55 14.85 5.98
C TYR A 130 0.19 14.31 4.59
N LEU A 131 0.44 15.07 3.52
CA LEU A 131 0.22 14.61 2.15
C LEU A 131 1.01 13.34 1.82
N TRP A 132 2.13 13.11 2.51
CA TRP A 132 2.94 11.91 2.36
C TRP A 132 2.22 10.64 2.81
N LEU A 133 1.28 10.73 3.74
CA LEU A 133 0.42 9.61 4.11
C LEU A 133 -0.48 9.19 2.94
N VAL A 134 -0.89 10.15 2.09
CA VAL A 134 -1.65 9.86 0.87
C VAL A 134 -0.78 9.06 -0.11
N ILE A 135 0.51 9.36 -0.22
CA ILE A 135 1.43 8.57 -1.05
C ILE A 135 1.53 7.15 -0.53
N ILE A 136 1.67 6.97 0.79
CA ILE A 136 1.72 5.63 1.40
C ILE A 136 0.39 4.89 1.18
N MET A 137 -0.74 5.57 1.25
CA MET A 137 -2.06 5.02 0.95
C MET A 137 -2.15 4.46 -0.47
N MET A 138 -1.44 5.08 -1.44
CA MET A 138 -1.44 4.66 -2.84
C MET A 138 -0.54 3.46 -3.14
N ILE A 139 0.34 3.04 -2.22
CA ILE A 139 1.27 1.90 -2.43
C ILE A 139 0.50 0.64 -2.86
N VAL A 140 -0.59 0.32 -2.18
CA VAL A 140 -1.35 -0.92 -2.45
C VAL A 140 -2.16 -0.82 -3.74
N PRO A 141 -2.94 0.25 -4.02
CA PRO A 141 -3.58 0.42 -5.31
C PRO A 141 -2.61 0.32 -6.49
N VAL A 142 -1.43 0.97 -6.38
CA VAL A 142 -0.40 0.90 -7.42
C VAL A 142 0.12 -0.53 -7.58
N TRP A 143 0.38 -1.23 -6.48
CA TRP A 143 0.78 -2.64 -6.51
C TRP A 143 -0.22 -3.52 -7.26
N TYR A 144 -1.52 -3.35 -7.02
CA TYR A 144 -2.56 -4.09 -7.74
C TYR A 144 -2.54 -3.80 -9.25
N MET A 145 -2.23 -2.56 -9.65
CA MET A 145 -2.16 -2.18 -11.06
C MET A 145 -0.91 -2.73 -11.75
N VAL A 146 0.21 -2.86 -11.02
CA VAL A 146 1.46 -3.40 -11.56
C VAL A 146 1.43 -4.92 -11.66
N LEU A 147 0.99 -5.58 -10.60
CA LEU A 147 0.95 -7.05 -10.53
C LEU A 147 -0.50 -7.57 -10.63
N LYS A 148 -1.15 -7.24 -11.74
CA LYS A 148 -2.58 -7.50 -11.97
C LYS A 148 -2.93 -8.98 -11.81
N GLU A 149 -2.27 -9.85 -12.57
CA GLU A 149 -2.55 -11.30 -12.57
C GLU A 149 -2.29 -11.89 -11.17
N HIS A 150 -1.19 -11.54 -10.54
CA HIS A 150 -0.89 -11.97 -9.16
C HIS A 150 -1.96 -11.53 -8.17
N SER A 151 -2.43 -10.29 -8.28
CA SER A 151 -3.44 -9.74 -7.38
C SER A 151 -4.77 -10.45 -7.50
N VAL A 152 -5.17 -10.82 -8.73
CA VAL A 152 -6.41 -11.55 -8.99
C VAL A 152 -6.27 -13.02 -8.54
N GLN A 153 -5.19 -13.69 -8.92
CA GLN A 153 -4.94 -15.09 -8.57
C GLN A 153 -4.93 -15.30 -7.05
N HIS A 154 -4.38 -14.36 -6.32
CA HIS A 154 -4.22 -14.42 -4.87
C HIS A 154 -5.17 -13.47 -4.11
N GLY A 155 -6.27 -13.08 -4.71
CA GLY A 155 -7.25 -12.14 -4.16
C GLY A 155 -7.75 -12.53 -2.76
N TRP A 156 -7.80 -13.83 -2.45
CA TRP A 156 -8.23 -14.35 -1.15
C TRP A 156 -7.34 -13.88 0.02
N PHE A 157 -6.09 -13.46 -0.21
CA PHE A 157 -5.22 -12.93 0.84
C PHE A 157 -4.65 -11.53 0.54
N THR A 158 -4.50 -11.12 -0.72
CA THR A 158 -3.89 -9.83 -1.10
C THR A 158 -4.71 -8.64 -0.60
N TRP A 159 -6.04 -8.81 -0.39
CA TRP A 159 -6.89 -7.78 0.18
C TRP A 159 -6.40 -7.26 1.54
N ARG A 160 -5.66 -8.08 2.30
CA ARG A 160 -5.11 -7.69 3.60
C ARG A 160 -4.11 -6.53 3.49
N ALA A 161 -3.47 -6.39 2.34
CA ALA A 161 -2.59 -5.26 2.07
C ALA A 161 -3.34 -3.91 2.10
N LEU A 162 -4.65 -3.89 1.75
CA LEU A 162 -5.48 -2.69 1.83
C LEU A 162 -5.58 -2.11 3.25
N LEU A 163 -5.29 -2.90 4.28
CA LEU A 163 -5.20 -2.41 5.66
C LEU A 163 -4.13 -1.31 5.79
N LEU A 164 -3.06 -1.36 5.01
CA LEU A 164 -2.06 -0.28 4.98
C LEU A 164 -2.66 1.02 4.47
N SER A 165 -3.40 0.96 3.35
CA SER A 165 -4.06 2.12 2.77
C SER A 165 -5.09 2.72 3.73
N LEU A 166 -5.89 1.86 4.36
CA LEU A 166 -6.87 2.26 5.37
C LEU A 166 -6.20 2.91 6.58
N TYR A 167 -5.12 2.30 7.09
CA TYR A 167 -4.40 2.81 8.25
C TYR A 167 -3.74 4.17 7.95
N ALA A 168 -3.09 4.31 6.79
CA ALA A 168 -2.52 5.57 6.35
C ALA A 168 -3.59 6.66 6.19
N PHE A 169 -4.76 6.30 5.66
CA PHE A 169 -5.90 7.19 5.53
C PHE A 169 -6.43 7.65 6.89
N MET A 170 -6.65 6.72 7.83
CA MET A 170 -7.12 7.06 9.19
C MET A 170 -6.13 7.98 9.92
N LEU A 171 -4.83 7.73 9.78
CA LEU A 171 -3.80 8.60 10.35
C LEU A 171 -3.81 9.99 9.71
N TRP A 172 -3.93 10.06 8.38
CA TRP A 172 -4.03 11.34 7.69
C TRP A 172 -5.21 12.16 8.20
N MET A 173 -6.38 11.52 8.34
CA MET A 173 -7.58 12.15 8.88
C MET A 173 -7.40 12.58 10.34
N TYR A 174 -6.86 11.68 11.18
CA TYR A 174 -6.61 11.97 12.60
C TYR A 174 -5.72 13.20 12.79
N TYR A 175 -4.60 13.28 12.07
CA TYR A 175 -3.69 14.41 12.19
C TYR A 175 -4.28 15.69 11.60
N THR A 176 -5.08 15.59 10.56
CA THR A 176 -5.79 16.74 10.02
C THR A 176 -6.75 17.35 11.06
N VAL A 177 -7.45 16.52 11.83
CA VAL A 177 -8.40 16.97 12.87
C VAL A 177 -7.70 17.41 14.16
N ARG A 178 -6.62 16.71 14.58
CA ARG A 178 -5.95 16.97 15.87
C ARG A 178 -5.20 18.29 15.91
N GLU A 179 -4.51 18.68 14.83
CA GLU A 179 -3.78 19.96 14.78
C GLU A 179 -4.68 21.18 15.07
N GLU A 180 -5.98 21.00 15.00
CA GLU A 180 -6.96 22.06 15.26
C GLU A 180 -7.09 22.40 16.73
N ARG A 181 -7.10 21.41 17.61
CA ARG A 181 -7.36 21.63 19.04
C ARG A 181 -6.24 22.35 19.77
N HIS A 182 -5.00 22.27 19.27
CA HIS A 182 -3.87 22.94 19.89
C HIS A 182 -3.83 24.45 19.65
N ILE A 183 -4.57 24.97 18.67
CA ILE A 183 -4.53 26.37 18.27
C ILE A 183 -5.69 27.16 18.88
N GLU A 184 -6.78 26.48 19.23
CA GLU A 184 -7.89 27.12 19.95
C GLU A 184 -7.55 27.35 21.43
N ASN A 185 -6.43 26.78 21.93
CA ASN A 185 -5.99 26.87 23.32
C ASN A 185 -4.73 27.77 23.52
N GLU A 186 -4.20 28.38 22.43
CA GLU A 186 -3.16 29.42 22.45
C GLU A 186 -3.75 30.80 22.08
#